data_8b7e498fb588b3ade93086171307137e
#
_entry.id   8b7e498fb588b3ade93086171307137e
#
_cell.length_a   1.000
_cell.length_b   1.000
_cell.length_c   1.000
_cell.angle_alpha   90.00
_cell.angle_beta   90.00
_cell.angle_gamma   90.00
#
_symmetry.space_group_name_H-M   'P 1'
#
loop_
_entity.id
_entity.type
_entity.pdbx_description
1 polymer ?
#
loop_
_entity_poly.entity_id
_entity_poly.type
_entity_poly.pdbx_seq_one_letter_code
_entity_poly.pdbx_strand_id
1 'polypeptide(L)' 'MAQNREPISAEQIRQLQILAQSLWFGTLTLVFQDGKLIRIDKNEKIRLKNE' A
#
# COMPACT_ATOMS: atom_id res chain seq x y z
N MET A 1 -11.32 -3.16 -25.33
CA MET A 1 -11.23 -3.23 -24.84
C MET A 1 -11.08 -3.18 -24.03
N ALA A 2 -10.94 -3.27 -23.71
CA ALA A 2 -10.76 -3.44 -22.76
C ALA A 2 -10.51 -2.66 -21.92
N GLN A 3 -10.89 -2.27 -21.36
CA GLN A 3 -10.66 -1.49 -20.58
C GLN A 3 -10.10 -1.95 -19.53
N ASN A 4 -9.21 -1.68 -19.17
CA ASN A 4 -8.65 -1.97 -18.16
C ASN A 4 -9.08 -1.36 -17.04
N ARG A 5 -9.88 -1.69 -16.33
CA ARG A 5 -10.25 -1.15 -15.23
C ARG A 5 -9.49 -1.71 -14.13
N GLU A 6 -8.24 -1.71 -14.02
CA GLU A 6 -7.47 -2.22 -12.97
C GLU A 6 -7.59 -1.31 -11.77
N PRO A 7 -8.00 -1.78 -10.63
CA PRO A 7 -8.12 -0.97 -9.44
C PRO A 7 -6.77 -0.46 -8.97
N ILE A 8 -5.71 -1.17 -9.25
CA ILE A 8 -4.39 -0.77 -8.86
C ILE A 8 -3.52 -0.76 -10.10
N SER A 9 -2.91 0.36 -10.38
CA SER A 9 -2.08 0.45 -11.57
C SER A 9 -0.71 -0.17 -11.29
N ALA A 10 0.02 -0.44 -12.34
CA ALA A 10 1.34 -1.04 -12.20
C ALA A 10 2.26 -0.13 -11.40
N GLU A 11 2.13 1.16 -11.62
CA GLU A 11 2.93 2.07 -10.89
C GLU A 11 2.59 2.07 -9.42
N GLN A 12 1.33 1.92 -9.08
CA GLN A 12 0.93 1.86 -7.70
C GLN A 12 1.41 0.56 -7.05
N ILE A 13 1.42 -0.51 -7.79
CA ILE A 13 1.90 -1.76 -7.26
C ILE A 13 3.37 -1.63 -6.92
N ARG A 14 4.12 -0.94 -7.78
CA ARG A 14 5.50 -0.76 -7.51
C ARG A 14 5.70 0.07 -6.24
N GLN A 15 4.91 1.09 -6.04
CA GLN A 15 5.00 1.89 -4.85
C GLN A 15 4.61 1.09 -3.62
N LEU A 16 3.64 0.22 -3.77
CA LEU A 16 3.24 -0.61 -2.66
C LEU A 16 4.39 -1.50 -2.25
N GLN A 17 5.11 -2.05 -3.20
CA GLN A 17 6.21 -2.93 -2.90
C GLN A 17 7.31 -2.18 -2.17
N ILE A 18 7.57 -0.95 -2.58
CA ILE A 18 8.59 -0.16 -1.94
C ILE A 18 8.19 0.13 -0.50
N LEU A 19 6.94 0.49 -0.29
CA LEU A 19 6.48 0.79 1.05
C LEU A 19 6.50 -0.47 1.91
N ALA A 20 6.12 -1.57 1.34
CA ALA A 20 6.08 -2.81 2.09
C ALA A 20 7.47 -3.25 2.50
N GLN A 21 8.44 -3.00 1.66
CA GLN A 21 9.78 -3.41 1.97
C GLN A 21 10.33 -2.63 3.15
N SER A 22 9.88 -1.41 3.32
CA SER A 22 10.37 -0.60 4.42
C SER A 22 9.53 -0.76 5.66
N LEU A 23 8.46 -1.53 5.59
CA LEU A 23 7.58 -1.67 6.73
C LEU A 23 7.89 -2.95 7.46
N TRP A 24 8.48 -2.84 8.63
CA TRP A 24 8.77 -4.02 9.42
C TRP A 24 7.65 -4.35 10.37
N PHE A 25 7.06 -3.36 11.01
CA PHE A 25 5.95 -3.58 11.88
C PHE A 25 4.96 -2.49 11.64
N GLY A 26 3.74 -2.84 11.42
CA GLY A 26 2.74 -1.83 11.20
C GLY A 26 1.74 -2.31 10.19
N THR A 27 1.06 -1.37 9.58
CA THR A 27 0.03 -1.71 8.62
C THR A 27 0.10 -0.81 7.41
N LEU A 28 -0.40 -1.32 6.33
CA LEU A 28 -0.59 -0.54 5.14
C LEU A 28 -2.07 -0.56 4.85
N THR A 29 -2.66 0.60 4.72
CA THR A 29 -4.09 0.69 4.47
C THR A 29 -4.29 1.24 3.06
N LEU A 30 -5.08 0.56 2.29
CA LEU A 30 -5.37 0.98 0.95
C LEU A 30 -6.77 1.53 0.90
N VAL A 31 -6.94 2.70 0.34
CA VAL A 31 -8.25 3.31 0.24
C VAL A 31 -8.64 3.33 -1.22
N PHE A 32 -9.80 2.76 -1.50
CA PHE A 32 -10.31 2.70 -2.85
C PHE A 32 -11.54 3.58 -3.00
N GLN A 33 -11.72 4.13 -4.15
CA GLN A 33 -12.90 4.89 -4.42
C GLN A 33 -13.25 4.66 -5.87
N ASP A 34 -14.49 4.31 -6.12
CA ASP A 34 -14.97 4.03 -7.49
C ASP A 34 -14.13 2.92 -8.11
N GLY A 35 -13.73 1.95 -7.28
CA GLY A 35 -12.99 0.83 -7.83
C GLY A 35 -11.53 1.11 -8.11
N LYS A 36 -11.02 2.24 -7.66
CA LYS A 36 -9.64 2.56 -7.93
C LYS A 36 -8.91 2.90 -6.66
N LEU A 37 -7.65 2.56 -6.60
CA LEU A 37 -6.84 2.86 -5.44
C LEU A 37 -6.48 4.32 -5.49
N ILE A 38 -6.88 5.09 -4.49
CA ILE A 38 -6.58 6.50 -4.47
C ILE A 38 -5.62 6.90 -3.38
N ARG A 39 -5.39 6.03 -2.42
CA ARG A 39 -4.51 6.43 -1.35
C ARG A 39 -3.93 5.22 -0.64
N ILE A 40 -2.71 5.34 -0.20
CA ILE A 40 -2.06 4.30 0.55
C ILE A 40 -1.53 4.94 1.82
N ASP A 41 -1.96 4.42 2.96
CA ASP A 41 -1.54 4.96 4.23
C ASP A 41 -0.62 3.95 4.90
N LYS A 42 0.52 4.41 5.35
CA LYS A 42 1.45 3.54 6.00
C LYS A 42 1.48 3.91 7.47
N ASN A 43 1.28 2.97 8.33
CA ASN A 43 1.28 3.22 9.74
C ASN A 43 2.34 2.32 10.34
N GLU A 44 3.52 2.83 10.50
CA GLU A 44 4.61 2.03 10.97
C GLU A 44 4.76 2.19 12.46
N LYS A 45 4.92 1.10 13.18
CA LYS A 45 5.06 1.16 14.57
C LYS A 45 6.45 0.78 14.96
N ILE A 46 6.96 1.43 15.97
CA ILE A 46 8.26 1.13 16.45
C ILE A 46 8.16 0.10 17.52
N ARG A 47 8.78 -1.07 17.36
CA ARG A 47 8.70 -2.07 18.30
C ARG A 47 9.88 -1.96 19.23
N LEU A 48 9.70 -1.57 20.40
CA LEU A 48 10.74 -1.49 21.36
C LEU A 48 10.97 -2.81 21.97
N LYS A 49 12.13 -3.42 21.74
CA LYS A 49 12.30 -4.61 22.24
C LYS A 49 13.08 -4.57 23.39
N ASN A 50 12.82 -4.85 24.35
CA ASN A 50 13.56 -4.76 25.42
C ASN A 50 13.81 -5.95 25.87
N GLU A 51 14.53 -6.51 25.75
CA GLU A 51 14.84 -7.62 26.11
C GLU A 51 15.65 -7.82 26.50
#